data_5387c037b5a8a4cb7cbbe89b7b5ffea0
#
_entry.id   5387c037b5a8a4cb7cbbe89b7b5ffea0
#
_cell.length_a   1.000
_cell.length_b   1.000
_cell.length_c   1.000
_cell.angle_alpha   90.00
_cell.angle_beta   90.00
_cell.angle_gamma   90.00
#
_symmetry.space_group_name_H-M   'P 1'
#
loop_
_entity.id
_entity.type
_entity.pdbx_description
1 polymer ?
#
loop_
_entity_poly.entity_id
_entity_poly.type
_entity_poly.pdbx_seq_one_letter_code
_entity_poly.pdbx_strand_id
1 'polypeptide(L)'
;MSDLDNQLSLPAKGRPVYERKAVKPASLKALRLRENVLAYAFLAPSLLIFAVFLFYPMLKSVYLSLHATDPTGQIAGYVGLDNFTSLFKSGVFLQGIKVTALFALLTVPTGMLLALLLAAMTHTKLRGMRFFQFAFSLPMVLSVGSSAVIWKFLFHPTLGMFNYLLSKIGVDPIPWLTSPDWALLSISLMTVWMNLGFNYIILSSGLQGIPDEIYESAKMDGAGPMVTFWRISMPMLSPTLFFVLVVSIISAFQSFGQINIMTGGGPVNSTNVFVYSIYQEAFVNFRFGTGSAQALVLFAVILLLTIIQFKWVERKVHYQ
;
A
#
# COMPACT_ATOMS: atom_id res chain seq x y z
N MET A 1 76.49 -48.68 -18.21
CA MET A 1 75.63 -47.47 -18.21
C MET A 1 75.03 -47.34 -19.59
N SER A 2 74.32 -48.34 -20.07
CA SER A 2 73.78 -48.44 -21.44
C SER A 2 72.64 -49.47 -21.54
N ASP A 3 71.77 -49.65 -20.57
CA ASP A 3 70.68 -50.65 -20.64
C ASP A 3 69.38 -50.25 -19.95
N LEU A 4 69.06 -48.95 -19.90
CA LEU A 4 67.86 -48.50 -19.31
C LEU A 4 66.86 -47.71 -20.22
N ASP A 5 67.18 -47.57 -21.52
CA ASP A 5 66.37 -46.77 -22.44
C ASP A 5 65.47 -47.58 -23.39
N ASN A 6 65.26 -48.89 -23.17
CA ASN A 6 64.53 -49.70 -24.14
C ASN A 6 63.25 -50.39 -23.65
N GLN A 7 62.60 -49.88 -22.64
CA GLN A 7 61.32 -50.45 -22.17
C GLN A 7 60.25 -49.41 -21.81
N LEU A 8 59.82 -48.55 -22.75
CA LEU A 8 58.54 -47.82 -22.57
C LEU A 8 58.01 -47.32 -23.95
N SER A 9 57.87 -48.23 -24.92
CA SER A 9 57.04 -48.00 -26.09
C SER A 9 55.75 -48.84 -25.99
N LEU A 10 54.78 -48.37 -25.17
CA LEU A 10 53.41 -48.87 -25.23
C LEU A 10 52.69 -48.20 -26.40
N PRO A 11 51.98 -48.96 -27.27
CA PRO A 11 51.24 -48.35 -28.36
C PRO A 11 50.07 -47.55 -27.80
N ALA A 12 49.98 -46.29 -28.21
CA ALA A 12 48.89 -45.39 -27.91
C ALA A 12 47.55 -45.98 -28.45
N LYS A 13 46.80 -46.67 -27.59
CA LYS A 13 45.41 -47.04 -27.89
C LYS A 13 44.63 -45.77 -28.22
N GLY A 14 44.12 -45.71 -29.49
CA GLY A 14 43.38 -44.62 -30.02
C GLY A 14 42.24 -44.19 -29.09
N ARG A 15 42.31 -42.97 -28.62
CA ARG A 15 41.18 -42.31 -27.99
C ARG A 15 40.07 -42.16 -29.03
N PRO A 16 38.82 -42.56 -28.75
CA PRO A 16 37.75 -42.32 -29.68
C PRO A 16 37.63 -40.80 -29.91
N VAL A 17 37.86 -40.37 -31.17
CA VAL A 17 37.61 -39.03 -31.62
C VAL A 17 36.10 -38.88 -31.61
N TYR A 18 35.55 -38.28 -30.55
CA TYR A 18 34.18 -37.83 -30.59
C TYR A 18 34.08 -36.72 -31.64
N GLU A 19 33.62 -37.07 -32.84
CA GLU A 19 33.14 -36.08 -33.79
C GLU A 19 32.08 -35.23 -33.13
N ARG A 20 32.45 -34.04 -32.66
CA ARG A 20 31.46 -33.01 -32.32
C ARG A 20 30.69 -32.70 -33.59
N LYS A 21 29.51 -33.29 -33.77
CA LYS A 21 28.57 -32.84 -34.79
C LYS A 21 28.46 -31.33 -34.67
N ALA A 22 28.97 -30.61 -35.67
CA ALA A 22 28.89 -29.16 -35.77
C ALA A 22 27.40 -28.81 -35.78
N VAL A 23 26.89 -28.39 -34.65
CA VAL A 23 25.53 -27.80 -34.56
C VAL A 23 25.59 -26.53 -35.36
N LYS A 24 24.91 -26.52 -36.54
CA LYS A 24 24.80 -25.30 -37.36
C LYS A 24 24.36 -24.16 -36.42
N PRO A 25 25.11 -23.04 -36.37
CA PRO A 25 24.72 -21.92 -35.53
C PRO A 25 23.32 -21.46 -35.98
N ALA A 26 22.32 -21.61 -35.13
CA ALA A 26 21.02 -21.04 -35.38
C ALA A 26 21.21 -19.55 -35.62
N SER A 27 20.58 -19.00 -36.67
CA SER A 27 20.75 -17.58 -37.00
C SER A 27 20.37 -16.78 -35.74
N LEU A 28 21.12 -15.73 -35.40
CA LEU A 28 20.88 -14.89 -34.23
C LEU A 28 19.42 -14.41 -34.18
N LYS A 29 18.80 -14.25 -35.33
CA LYS A 29 17.36 -13.93 -35.45
C LYS A 29 16.46 -15.06 -34.96
N ALA A 30 16.77 -16.32 -35.28
CA ALA A 30 15.96 -17.48 -34.82
C ALA A 30 16.12 -17.73 -33.33
N LEU A 31 17.31 -17.50 -32.75
CA LEU A 31 17.57 -17.57 -31.32
C LEU A 31 16.76 -16.48 -30.57
N ARG A 32 16.84 -15.23 -31.03
CA ARG A 32 16.07 -14.12 -30.46
C ARG A 32 14.54 -14.35 -30.56
N LEU A 33 14.08 -14.87 -31.68
CA LEU A 33 12.66 -15.20 -31.87
C LEU A 33 12.22 -16.26 -30.87
N ARG A 34 13.01 -17.32 -30.69
CA ARG A 34 12.73 -18.38 -29.71
C ARG A 34 12.74 -17.86 -28.28
N GLU A 35 13.72 -17.03 -27.94
CA GLU A 35 13.79 -16.40 -26.60
C GLU A 35 12.58 -15.48 -26.35
N ASN A 36 12.18 -14.67 -27.34
CA ASN A 36 11.00 -13.83 -27.23
C ASN A 36 9.70 -14.66 -27.08
N VAL A 37 9.53 -15.71 -27.88
CA VAL A 37 8.36 -16.60 -27.79
C VAL A 37 8.30 -17.26 -26.42
N LEU A 38 9.42 -17.74 -25.89
CA LEU A 38 9.49 -18.32 -24.55
C LEU A 38 9.16 -17.27 -23.48
N ALA A 39 9.71 -16.05 -23.58
CA ALA A 39 9.43 -14.97 -22.66
C ALA A 39 7.93 -14.63 -22.64
N TYR A 40 7.30 -14.47 -23.81
CA TYR A 40 5.84 -14.24 -23.89
C TYR A 40 5.03 -15.44 -23.41
N ALA A 41 5.47 -16.68 -23.64
CA ALA A 41 4.80 -17.87 -23.13
C ALA A 41 4.82 -17.93 -21.59
N PHE A 42 5.93 -17.51 -20.96
CA PHE A 42 5.99 -17.41 -19.50
C PHE A 42 5.18 -16.24 -18.94
N LEU A 43 5.05 -15.13 -19.68
CA LEU A 43 4.21 -14.00 -19.29
C LEU A 43 2.73 -14.21 -19.57
N ALA A 44 2.37 -15.06 -20.53
CA ALA A 44 0.98 -15.25 -20.97
C ALA A 44 0.00 -15.57 -19.85
N PRO A 45 0.27 -16.48 -18.89
CA PRO A 45 -0.66 -16.77 -17.81
C PRO A 45 -0.97 -15.53 -16.94
N SER A 46 0.05 -14.76 -16.57
CA SER A 46 -0.14 -13.54 -15.78
C SER A 46 -0.84 -12.44 -16.57
N LEU A 47 -0.47 -12.23 -17.84
CA LEU A 47 -1.13 -11.27 -18.72
C LEU A 47 -2.59 -11.61 -18.94
N LEU A 48 -2.94 -12.89 -19.08
CA LEU A 48 -4.33 -13.33 -19.23
C LEU A 48 -5.13 -13.03 -17.96
N ILE A 49 -4.58 -13.31 -16.78
CA ILE A 49 -5.20 -12.98 -15.49
C ILE A 49 -5.41 -11.46 -15.40
N PHE A 50 -4.42 -10.64 -15.70
CA PHE A 50 -4.58 -9.19 -15.71
C PHE A 50 -5.61 -8.71 -16.73
N ALA A 51 -5.62 -9.29 -17.94
CA ALA A 51 -6.59 -8.93 -18.96
C ALA A 51 -8.04 -9.18 -18.50
N VAL A 52 -8.31 -10.35 -17.90
CA VAL A 52 -9.65 -10.76 -17.50
C VAL A 52 -10.10 -10.09 -16.20
N PHE A 53 -9.23 -10.00 -15.19
CA PHE A 53 -9.64 -9.58 -13.85
C PHE A 53 -9.32 -8.10 -13.52
N LEU A 54 -8.46 -7.45 -14.30
CA LEU A 54 -8.11 -6.04 -14.11
C LEU A 54 -8.55 -5.17 -15.29
N PHE A 55 -8.04 -5.45 -16.48
CA PHE A 55 -8.30 -4.57 -17.62
C PHE A 55 -9.73 -4.64 -18.12
N TYR A 56 -10.33 -5.84 -18.20
CA TYR A 56 -11.72 -5.97 -18.62
C TYR A 56 -12.71 -5.25 -17.68
N PRO A 57 -12.68 -5.44 -16.34
CA PRO A 57 -13.56 -4.69 -15.44
C PRO A 57 -13.31 -3.19 -15.48
N MET A 58 -12.05 -2.74 -15.64
CA MET A 58 -11.71 -1.33 -15.78
C MET A 58 -12.35 -0.71 -17.04
N LEU A 59 -12.20 -1.36 -18.19
CA LEU A 59 -12.83 -0.91 -19.43
C LEU A 59 -14.36 -0.95 -19.34
N LYS A 60 -14.92 -1.98 -18.70
CA LYS A 60 -16.35 -2.06 -18.43
C LYS A 60 -16.83 -0.92 -17.55
N SER A 61 -16.08 -0.52 -16.54
CA SER A 61 -16.41 0.65 -15.70
C SER A 61 -16.39 1.95 -16.51
N VAL A 62 -15.43 2.13 -17.43
CA VAL A 62 -15.42 3.27 -18.36
C VAL A 62 -16.69 3.25 -19.23
N TYR A 63 -17.05 2.10 -19.76
CA TYR A 63 -18.24 1.97 -20.58
C TYR A 63 -19.52 2.28 -19.77
N LEU A 64 -19.69 1.68 -18.58
CA LEU A 64 -20.84 1.92 -17.71
C LEU A 64 -20.95 3.38 -17.26
N SER A 65 -19.85 4.07 -17.04
CA SER A 65 -19.86 5.46 -16.61
C SER A 65 -20.51 6.44 -17.61
N LEU A 66 -20.56 6.03 -18.89
CA LEU A 66 -21.20 6.80 -19.99
C LEU A 66 -22.65 6.39 -20.29
N HIS A 67 -23.18 5.42 -19.51
CA HIS A 67 -24.53 4.87 -19.73
C HIS A 67 -25.38 4.98 -18.46
N ALA A 68 -26.68 5.18 -18.64
CA ALA A 68 -27.66 4.94 -17.59
C ALA A 68 -27.84 3.43 -17.45
N THR A 69 -27.92 2.96 -16.20
CA THR A 69 -28.16 1.55 -15.89
C THR A 69 -29.47 1.41 -15.11
N ASP A 70 -30.17 0.33 -15.35
CA ASP A 70 -31.28 -0.08 -14.51
C ASP A 70 -30.78 -0.73 -13.21
N PRO A 71 -31.65 -1.00 -12.22
CA PRO A 71 -31.24 -1.67 -10.98
C PRO A 71 -30.70 -3.08 -11.14
N THR A 72 -30.94 -3.74 -12.29
CA THR A 72 -30.38 -5.07 -12.62
C THR A 72 -28.97 -4.96 -13.24
N GLY A 73 -28.48 -3.75 -13.48
CA GLY A 73 -27.19 -3.48 -14.12
C GLY A 73 -27.23 -3.54 -15.65
N GLN A 74 -28.44 -3.64 -16.26
CA GLN A 74 -28.57 -3.58 -17.70
C GLN A 74 -28.53 -2.12 -18.17
N ILE A 75 -28.05 -1.94 -19.41
CA ILE A 75 -27.92 -0.62 -20.00
C ILE A 75 -29.28 -0.12 -20.45
N ALA A 76 -29.75 0.98 -19.88
CA ALA A 76 -30.98 1.64 -20.22
C ALA A 76 -30.83 2.63 -21.39
N GLY A 77 -29.63 3.23 -21.55
CA GLY A 77 -29.31 4.17 -22.62
C GLY A 77 -27.97 4.85 -22.48
N TYR A 78 -27.49 5.46 -23.56
CA TYR A 78 -26.28 6.28 -23.55
C TYR A 78 -26.59 7.67 -23.01
N VAL A 79 -25.84 8.12 -22.00
CA VAL A 79 -26.03 9.45 -21.35
C VAL A 79 -24.79 10.34 -21.43
N GLY A 80 -23.74 9.88 -22.11
CA GLY A 80 -22.51 10.64 -22.24
C GLY A 80 -21.90 11.00 -20.89
N LEU A 81 -21.70 12.29 -20.61
CA LEU A 81 -21.08 12.78 -19.37
C LEU A 81 -22.08 13.15 -18.26
N ASP A 82 -23.36 12.83 -18.40
CA ASP A 82 -24.38 13.22 -17.42
C ASP A 82 -24.17 12.59 -16.05
N ASN A 83 -23.65 11.37 -15.99
CA ASN A 83 -23.25 10.75 -14.73
C ASN A 83 -22.20 11.59 -14.00
N PHE A 84 -21.20 12.12 -14.72
CA PHE A 84 -20.16 12.95 -14.13
C PHE A 84 -20.69 14.35 -13.72
N THR A 85 -21.49 14.99 -14.57
CA THR A 85 -22.05 16.32 -14.28
C THR A 85 -22.96 16.28 -13.06
N SER A 86 -23.75 15.21 -12.91
CA SER A 86 -24.62 14.99 -11.76
C SER A 86 -23.84 14.77 -10.47
N LEU A 87 -22.70 14.08 -10.52
CA LEU A 87 -21.81 13.89 -9.38
C LEU A 87 -21.30 15.23 -8.82
N PHE A 88 -20.76 16.08 -9.68
CA PHE A 88 -20.22 17.37 -9.26
C PHE A 88 -21.28 18.36 -8.75
N LYS A 89 -22.56 18.11 -9.04
CA LYS A 89 -23.71 18.84 -8.46
C LYS A 89 -24.20 18.23 -7.15
N SER A 90 -23.78 17.00 -6.81
CA SER A 90 -24.23 16.29 -5.60
C SER A 90 -23.48 16.80 -4.38
N GLY A 91 -24.19 17.35 -3.40
CA GLY A 91 -23.60 17.75 -2.12
C GLY A 91 -23.00 16.57 -1.36
N VAL A 92 -23.60 15.38 -1.43
CA VAL A 92 -23.09 14.14 -0.78
C VAL A 92 -21.73 13.74 -1.36
N PHE A 93 -21.59 13.84 -2.70
CA PHE A 93 -20.34 13.52 -3.37
C PHE A 93 -19.21 14.50 -2.97
N LEU A 94 -19.48 15.80 -2.98
CA LEU A 94 -18.51 16.82 -2.59
C LEU A 94 -18.11 16.68 -1.12
N GLN A 95 -19.06 16.35 -0.25
CA GLN A 95 -18.78 16.04 1.15
C GLN A 95 -17.89 14.79 1.25
N GLY A 96 -18.14 13.73 0.48
CA GLY A 96 -17.31 12.53 0.44
C GLY A 96 -15.84 12.81 0.08
N ILE A 97 -15.59 13.70 -0.89
CA ILE A 97 -14.24 14.16 -1.22
C ILE A 97 -13.59 14.85 -0.01
N LYS A 98 -14.30 15.79 0.62
CA LYS A 98 -13.81 16.52 1.79
C LYS A 98 -13.50 15.59 2.96
N VAL A 99 -14.41 14.66 3.27
CA VAL A 99 -14.24 13.67 4.34
C VAL A 99 -13.05 12.77 4.06
N THR A 100 -12.86 12.32 2.81
CA THR A 100 -11.70 11.51 2.42
C THR A 100 -10.39 12.26 2.56
N ALA A 101 -10.34 13.52 2.13
CA ALA A 101 -9.16 14.35 2.28
C ALA A 101 -8.79 14.58 3.77
N LEU A 102 -9.81 14.87 4.60
CA LEU A 102 -9.62 15.03 6.05
C LEU A 102 -9.19 13.72 6.71
N PHE A 103 -9.79 12.60 6.33
CA PHE A 103 -9.40 11.27 6.81
C PHE A 103 -7.96 10.94 6.45
N ALA A 104 -7.53 11.19 5.21
CA ALA A 104 -6.15 10.99 4.79
C ALA A 104 -5.19 11.92 5.55
N LEU A 105 -5.56 13.18 5.79
CA LEU A 105 -4.77 14.13 6.56
C LEU A 105 -4.62 13.70 8.04
N LEU A 106 -5.64 13.09 8.63
CA LEU A 106 -5.59 12.58 10.00
C LEU A 106 -4.80 11.28 10.11
N THR A 107 -4.94 10.39 9.12
CA THR A 107 -4.36 9.04 9.22
C THR A 107 -2.92 8.94 8.71
N VAL A 108 -2.60 9.57 7.59
CA VAL A 108 -1.30 9.40 6.93
C VAL A 108 -0.17 10.06 7.72
N PRO A 109 -0.19 11.37 8.04
CA PRO A 109 0.90 11.98 8.80
C PRO A 109 1.04 11.36 10.18
N THR A 110 -0.08 11.16 10.89
CA THR A 110 -0.08 10.60 12.25
C THR A 110 0.49 9.19 12.27
N GLY A 111 0.05 8.33 11.34
CA GLY A 111 0.54 6.95 11.24
C GLY A 111 2.02 6.88 10.88
N MET A 112 2.49 7.72 9.96
CA MET A 112 3.89 7.80 9.60
C MET A 112 4.76 8.33 10.74
N LEU A 113 4.34 9.39 11.41
CA LEU A 113 5.09 9.97 12.54
C LEU A 113 5.20 8.99 13.70
N LEU A 114 4.10 8.33 14.07
CA LEU A 114 4.13 7.31 15.12
C LEU A 114 5.04 6.13 14.74
N ALA A 115 4.92 5.62 13.53
CA ALA A 115 5.74 4.52 13.06
C ALA A 115 7.23 4.89 13.01
N LEU A 116 7.57 6.09 12.54
CA LEU A 116 8.94 6.61 12.53
C LEU A 116 9.52 6.76 13.93
N LEU A 117 8.73 7.32 14.84
CA LEU A 117 9.13 7.47 16.25
C LEU A 117 9.41 6.10 16.88
N LEU A 118 8.50 5.13 16.71
CA LEU A 118 8.69 3.77 17.23
C LEU A 118 9.87 3.06 16.57
N ALA A 119 10.07 3.21 15.27
CA ALA A 119 11.20 2.63 14.55
C ALA A 119 12.53 3.22 15.04
N ALA A 120 12.61 4.53 15.23
CA ALA A 120 13.78 5.20 15.79
C ALA A 120 14.09 4.74 17.23
N MET A 121 13.06 4.62 18.08
CA MET A 121 13.22 4.15 19.46
C MET A 121 13.67 2.69 19.53
N THR A 122 13.23 1.84 18.61
CA THR A 122 13.55 0.41 18.60
C THR A 122 14.76 0.04 17.74
N HIS A 123 15.39 1.02 17.07
CA HIS A 123 16.62 0.80 16.29
C HIS A 123 17.83 0.47 17.18
N THR A 124 17.74 0.73 18.48
CA THR A 124 18.81 0.45 19.43
C THR A 124 18.99 -1.04 19.72
N LYS A 125 20.25 -1.50 19.88
CA LYS A 125 20.60 -2.92 20.15
C LYS A 125 20.40 -3.30 21.63
N LEU A 126 19.31 -2.86 22.28
CA LEU A 126 19.01 -3.16 23.67
C LEU A 126 18.36 -4.57 23.86
N ARG A 127 18.64 -5.19 25.01
CA ARG A 127 18.00 -6.47 25.39
C ARG A 127 16.49 -6.25 25.54
N GLY A 128 15.67 -7.17 24.99
CA GLY A 128 14.21 -7.08 25.03
C GLY A 128 13.57 -6.26 23.88
N MET A 129 14.34 -5.53 23.07
CA MET A 129 13.80 -4.71 21.99
C MET A 129 13.01 -5.53 20.96
N ARG A 130 13.37 -6.80 20.75
CA ARG A 130 12.64 -7.73 19.87
C ARG A 130 11.17 -7.93 20.29
N PHE A 131 10.88 -7.90 21.59
CA PHE A 131 9.50 -7.96 22.07
C PHE A 131 8.67 -6.75 21.64
N PHE A 132 9.24 -5.54 21.78
CA PHE A 132 8.57 -4.31 21.34
C PHE A 132 8.41 -4.26 19.81
N GLN A 133 9.42 -4.69 19.06
CA GLN A 133 9.35 -4.82 17.60
C GLN A 133 8.21 -5.75 17.18
N PHE A 134 8.09 -6.91 17.83
CA PHE A 134 6.98 -7.84 17.60
C PHE A 134 5.64 -7.20 17.97
N ALA A 135 5.52 -6.57 19.14
CA ALA A 135 4.28 -5.96 19.59
C ALA A 135 3.78 -4.83 18.66
N PHE A 136 4.69 -3.98 18.16
CA PHE A 136 4.33 -2.91 17.23
C PHE A 136 3.98 -3.40 15.83
N SER A 137 4.47 -4.54 15.41
CA SER A 137 4.11 -5.16 14.13
C SER A 137 2.81 -5.98 14.18
N LEU A 138 2.30 -6.30 15.35
CA LEU A 138 1.15 -7.18 15.57
C LEU A 138 -0.15 -6.71 14.89
N PRO A 139 -0.50 -5.40 14.86
CA PRO A 139 -1.70 -4.93 14.18
C PRO A 139 -1.79 -5.33 12.69
N MET A 140 -0.66 -5.47 12.00
CA MET A 140 -0.62 -5.88 10.60
C MET A 140 -1.19 -7.29 10.35
N VAL A 141 -1.14 -8.17 11.35
CA VAL A 141 -1.59 -9.56 11.23
C VAL A 141 -3.12 -9.67 11.30
N LEU A 142 -3.78 -8.67 11.88
CA LEU A 142 -5.23 -8.67 12.06
C LEU A 142 -5.95 -8.24 10.78
N SER A 143 -7.06 -8.90 10.46
CA SER A 143 -7.93 -8.46 9.37
C SER A 143 -8.63 -7.15 9.71
N VAL A 144 -8.91 -6.33 8.69
CA VAL A 144 -9.67 -5.08 8.85
C VAL A 144 -11.01 -5.33 9.53
N GLY A 145 -11.71 -6.40 9.15
CA GLY A 145 -13.02 -6.75 9.71
C GLY A 145 -12.96 -7.04 11.20
N SER A 146 -12.05 -7.93 11.62
CA SER A 146 -11.87 -8.27 13.04
C SER A 146 -11.46 -7.06 13.87
N SER A 147 -10.52 -6.26 13.35
CA SER A 147 -10.06 -5.04 14.00
C SER A 147 -11.21 -4.04 14.17
N ALA A 148 -12.00 -3.80 13.12
CA ALA A 148 -13.13 -2.88 13.18
C ALA A 148 -14.19 -3.30 14.22
N VAL A 149 -14.47 -4.60 14.34
CA VAL A 149 -15.40 -5.12 15.36
C VAL A 149 -14.84 -4.90 16.75
N ILE A 150 -13.56 -5.24 16.99
CA ILE A 150 -12.92 -5.02 18.31
C ILE A 150 -12.96 -3.54 18.69
N TRP A 151 -12.57 -2.65 17.78
CA TRP A 151 -12.57 -1.22 18.05
C TRP A 151 -13.99 -0.64 18.24
N LYS A 152 -14.99 -1.17 17.53
CA LYS A 152 -16.39 -0.82 17.73
C LYS A 152 -16.86 -1.12 19.16
N PHE A 153 -16.41 -2.26 19.73
CA PHE A 153 -16.66 -2.58 21.14
C PHE A 153 -15.90 -1.64 22.10
N LEU A 154 -14.63 -1.33 21.81
CA LEU A 154 -13.83 -0.40 22.63
C LEU A 154 -14.46 1.00 22.68
N PHE A 155 -15.06 1.44 21.57
CA PHE A 155 -15.75 2.73 21.44
C PHE A 155 -17.23 2.69 21.86
N HIS A 156 -17.74 1.57 22.37
CA HIS A 156 -19.14 1.50 22.76
C HIS A 156 -19.47 2.54 23.85
N PRO A 157 -20.57 3.31 23.72
CA PRO A 157 -20.85 4.43 24.62
C PRO A 157 -20.91 4.07 26.11
N THR A 158 -21.50 2.92 26.43
CA THR A 158 -21.74 2.50 27.86
C THR A 158 -20.83 1.35 28.29
N LEU A 159 -20.51 0.38 27.39
CA LEU A 159 -19.73 -0.82 27.71
C LEU A 159 -18.28 -0.72 27.26
N GLY A 160 -17.93 0.35 26.53
CA GLY A 160 -16.61 0.50 25.92
C GLY A 160 -15.52 0.86 26.92
N MET A 161 -14.36 0.21 26.73
CA MET A 161 -13.19 0.42 27.59
C MET A 161 -12.76 1.89 27.64
N PHE A 162 -12.83 2.62 26.52
CA PHE A 162 -12.38 4.02 26.48
C PHE A 162 -13.24 4.92 27.38
N ASN A 163 -14.57 4.82 27.33
CA ASN A 163 -15.45 5.59 28.20
C ASN A 163 -15.34 5.13 29.68
N TYR A 164 -15.10 3.84 29.92
CA TYR A 164 -14.81 3.35 31.26
C TYR A 164 -13.53 3.99 31.84
N LEU A 165 -12.46 4.08 31.05
CA LEU A 165 -11.21 4.72 31.48
C LEU A 165 -11.40 6.24 31.70
N LEU A 166 -12.15 6.91 30.82
CA LEU A 166 -12.47 8.34 30.95
C LEU A 166 -13.27 8.62 32.24
N SER A 167 -14.23 7.78 32.57
CA SER A 167 -15.03 7.93 33.83
C SER A 167 -14.15 7.82 35.08
N LYS A 168 -13.04 7.05 35.05
CA LYS A 168 -12.12 6.95 36.21
C LYS A 168 -11.37 8.25 36.49
N ILE A 169 -11.20 9.10 35.49
CA ILE A 169 -10.53 10.41 35.61
C ILE A 169 -11.54 11.56 35.60
N GLY A 170 -12.85 11.25 35.77
CA GLY A 170 -13.91 12.27 35.87
C GLY A 170 -14.31 12.95 34.58
N VAL A 171 -13.99 12.37 33.43
CA VAL A 171 -14.37 12.88 32.10
C VAL A 171 -15.65 12.24 31.65
N ASP A 172 -16.58 13.05 31.14
CA ASP A 172 -17.87 12.59 30.62
C ASP A 172 -17.69 11.62 29.44
N PRO A 173 -18.60 10.65 29.25
CA PRO A 173 -18.57 9.70 28.16
C PRO A 173 -18.59 10.40 26.80
N ILE A 174 -17.62 10.06 25.94
CA ILE A 174 -17.54 10.57 24.57
C ILE A 174 -18.39 9.70 23.65
N PRO A 175 -19.24 10.31 22.79
CA PRO A 175 -20.03 9.57 21.80
C PRO A 175 -19.19 9.26 20.54
N TRP A 176 -18.18 8.40 20.70
CA TRP A 176 -17.11 8.11 19.73
C TRP A 176 -17.60 7.86 18.30
N LEU A 177 -18.65 7.06 18.11
CA LEU A 177 -19.14 6.64 16.80
C LEU A 177 -20.50 7.24 16.45
N THR A 178 -21.16 7.90 17.39
CA THR A 178 -22.53 8.41 17.26
C THR A 178 -22.61 9.93 17.13
N SER A 179 -21.49 10.65 17.32
CA SER A 179 -21.39 12.09 17.06
C SER A 179 -20.64 12.36 15.74
N PRO A 180 -21.13 13.30 14.90
CA PRO A 180 -20.42 13.73 13.70
C PRO A 180 -19.02 14.27 13.97
N ASP A 181 -18.80 14.89 15.13
CA ASP A 181 -17.51 15.51 15.50
C ASP A 181 -16.45 14.46 15.86
N TRP A 182 -16.88 13.33 16.44
CA TRP A 182 -15.99 12.30 16.95
C TRP A 182 -15.82 11.10 16.00
N ALA A 183 -16.82 10.80 15.17
CA ALA A 183 -16.84 9.56 14.40
C ALA A 183 -15.66 9.42 13.44
N LEU A 184 -15.31 10.49 12.72
CA LEU A 184 -14.18 10.46 11.79
C LEU A 184 -12.84 10.31 12.53
N LEU A 185 -12.68 11.00 13.68
CA LEU A 185 -11.48 10.88 14.51
C LEU A 185 -11.32 9.47 15.07
N SER A 186 -12.42 8.86 15.54
CA SER A 186 -12.43 7.49 16.08
C SER A 186 -12.00 6.45 15.03
N ILE A 187 -12.55 6.55 13.82
CA ILE A 187 -12.15 5.66 12.72
C ILE A 187 -10.69 5.92 12.31
N SER A 188 -10.27 7.20 12.31
CA SER A 188 -8.89 7.56 12.00
C SER A 188 -7.91 6.96 13.02
N LEU A 189 -8.24 6.99 14.31
CA LEU A 189 -7.44 6.38 15.38
C LEU A 189 -7.27 4.87 15.18
N MET A 190 -8.36 4.17 14.90
CA MET A 190 -8.34 2.74 14.58
C MET A 190 -7.49 2.47 13.33
N THR A 191 -7.63 3.29 12.29
CA THR A 191 -6.90 3.11 11.03
C THR A 191 -5.41 3.37 11.21
N VAL A 192 -5.03 4.38 11.98
CA VAL A 192 -3.62 4.66 12.35
C VAL A 192 -3.03 3.45 13.08
N TRP A 193 -3.74 2.91 14.08
CA TRP A 193 -3.28 1.73 14.80
C TRP A 193 -3.13 0.52 13.89
N MET A 194 -4.08 0.26 12.99
CA MET A 194 -4.04 -0.89 12.08
C MET A 194 -2.86 -0.80 11.10
N ASN A 195 -2.61 0.39 10.54
CA ASN A 195 -1.53 0.62 9.58
C ASN A 195 -0.16 0.77 10.25
N LEU A 196 -0.12 0.95 11.58
CA LEU A 196 1.11 1.15 12.33
C LEU A 196 2.11 0.02 12.10
N GLY A 197 1.65 -1.23 12.13
CA GLY A 197 2.51 -2.40 11.96
C GLY A 197 3.24 -2.41 10.62
N PHE A 198 2.54 -2.15 9.53
CA PHE A 198 3.14 -2.07 8.19
C PHE A 198 4.15 -0.93 8.09
N ASN A 199 3.72 0.29 8.46
CA ASN A 199 4.59 1.46 8.40
C ASN A 199 5.84 1.28 9.27
N TYR A 200 5.67 0.71 10.47
CA TYR A 200 6.76 0.42 11.40
C TYR A 200 7.78 -0.56 10.82
N ILE A 201 7.34 -1.68 10.24
CA ILE A 201 8.24 -2.68 9.66
C ILE A 201 9.06 -2.08 8.53
N ILE A 202 8.41 -1.35 7.62
CA ILE A 202 9.09 -0.74 6.48
C ILE A 202 10.11 0.31 6.92
N LEU A 203 9.73 1.22 7.84
CA LEU A 203 10.64 2.25 8.35
C LEU A 203 11.77 1.67 9.19
N SER A 204 11.49 0.65 10.02
CA SER A 204 12.51 -0.06 10.79
C SER A 204 13.51 -0.79 9.89
N SER A 205 13.02 -1.43 8.81
CA SER A 205 13.89 -2.05 7.80
C SER A 205 14.76 -1.02 7.08
N GLY A 206 14.19 0.15 6.72
CA GLY A 206 14.95 1.24 6.12
C GLY A 206 16.07 1.76 7.04
N LEU A 207 15.78 1.90 8.34
CA LEU A 207 16.81 2.31 9.32
C LEU A 207 17.91 1.26 9.48
N GLN A 208 17.55 -0.03 9.47
CA GLN A 208 18.52 -1.13 9.54
C GLN A 208 19.39 -1.26 8.27
N GLY A 209 18.93 -0.72 7.14
CA GLY A 209 19.69 -0.69 5.90
C GLY A 209 20.81 0.35 5.87
N ILE A 210 20.86 1.28 6.84
CA ILE A 210 21.94 2.26 6.95
C ILE A 210 23.17 1.59 7.55
N PRO A 211 24.35 1.62 6.88
CA PRO A 211 25.57 1.00 7.38
C PRO A 211 25.99 1.50 8.75
N ASP A 212 26.41 0.59 9.65
CA ASP A 212 26.86 0.92 11.00
C ASP A 212 28.07 1.90 10.97
N GLU A 213 28.93 1.83 9.94
CA GLU A 213 30.12 2.69 9.77
C GLU A 213 29.77 4.18 9.71
N ILE A 214 28.59 4.52 9.17
CA ILE A 214 28.12 5.91 9.10
C ILE A 214 27.80 6.42 10.51
N TYR A 215 27.18 5.60 11.33
CA TYR A 215 26.86 5.94 12.72
C TYR A 215 28.14 6.02 13.58
N GLU A 216 29.11 5.14 13.35
CA GLU A 216 30.40 5.16 14.04
C GLU A 216 31.20 6.42 13.69
N SER A 217 31.27 6.77 12.41
CA SER A 217 31.93 8.00 11.95
C SER A 217 31.30 9.25 12.57
N ALA A 218 29.96 9.34 12.56
CA ALA A 218 29.24 10.46 13.17
C ALA A 218 29.53 10.57 14.70
N LYS A 219 29.63 9.42 15.36
CA LYS A 219 29.99 9.38 16.78
C LYS A 219 31.42 9.83 17.04
N MET A 220 32.36 9.48 16.17
CA MET A 220 33.77 9.96 16.24
C MET A 220 33.86 11.48 16.05
N ASP A 221 33.00 12.03 15.17
CA ASP A 221 32.87 13.49 14.97
C ASP A 221 32.12 14.20 16.10
N GLY A 222 31.72 13.49 17.17
CA GLY A 222 31.03 14.05 18.33
C GLY A 222 29.54 14.36 18.11
N ALA A 223 28.91 13.83 17.05
CA ALA A 223 27.49 14.02 16.79
C ALA A 223 26.62 13.34 17.85
N GLY A 224 25.77 14.10 18.53
CA GLY A 224 24.78 13.56 19.47
C GLY A 224 23.63 12.83 18.74
N PRO A 225 22.82 12.02 19.47
CA PRO A 225 21.78 11.19 18.87
C PRO A 225 20.75 11.97 18.02
N MET A 226 20.37 13.16 18.46
CA MET A 226 19.39 14.00 17.75
C MET A 226 19.98 14.56 16.44
N VAL A 227 21.27 14.95 16.45
CA VAL A 227 21.98 15.43 15.26
C VAL A 227 22.12 14.28 14.26
N THR A 228 22.53 13.11 14.71
CA THR A 228 22.65 11.89 13.91
C THR A 228 21.31 11.52 13.29
N PHE A 229 20.23 11.55 14.06
CA PHE A 229 18.89 11.26 13.54
C PHE A 229 18.47 12.22 12.42
N TRP A 230 18.52 13.54 12.65
CA TRP A 230 18.02 14.52 11.69
C TRP A 230 18.94 14.76 10.49
N ARG A 231 20.27 14.68 10.68
CA ARG A 231 21.25 14.98 9.61
C ARG A 231 21.73 13.75 8.85
N ILE A 232 21.57 12.55 9.42
CA ILE A 232 22.04 11.31 8.80
C ILE A 232 20.87 10.36 8.55
N SER A 233 20.19 9.89 9.61
CA SER A 233 19.16 8.87 9.47
C SER A 233 17.99 9.35 8.62
N MET A 234 17.48 10.56 8.83
CA MET A 234 16.33 11.09 8.08
C MET A 234 16.59 11.28 6.58
N PRO A 235 17.70 11.89 6.15
CA PRO A 235 18.03 11.95 4.72
C PRO A 235 18.22 10.59 4.08
N MET A 236 18.90 9.65 4.73
CA MET A 236 19.14 8.30 4.23
C MET A 236 17.86 7.45 4.21
N LEU A 237 16.91 7.74 5.11
CA LEU A 237 15.60 7.09 5.16
C LEU A 237 14.61 7.68 4.14
N SER A 238 14.95 8.78 3.47
CA SER A 238 14.01 9.50 2.60
C SER A 238 13.38 8.67 1.48
N PRO A 239 14.06 7.68 0.82
CA PRO A 239 13.40 6.80 -0.13
C PRO A 239 12.32 5.94 0.50
N THR A 240 12.60 5.39 1.69
CA THR A 240 11.64 4.57 2.44
C THR A 240 10.45 5.39 2.94
N LEU A 241 10.71 6.62 3.43
CA LEU A 241 9.65 7.56 3.81
C LEU A 241 8.76 7.93 2.63
N PHE A 242 9.36 8.18 1.47
CA PHE A 242 8.61 8.45 0.24
C PHE A 242 7.71 7.26 -0.15
N PHE A 243 8.25 6.04 -0.13
CA PHE A 243 7.48 4.83 -0.39
C PHE A 243 6.29 4.69 0.57
N VAL A 244 6.53 4.81 1.89
CA VAL A 244 5.47 4.72 2.91
C VAL A 244 4.42 5.81 2.71
N LEU A 245 4.83 7.05 2.36
CA LEU A 245 3.90 8.15 2.08
C LEU A 245 2.97 7.82 0.91
N VAL A 246 3.53 7.36 -0.21
CA VAL A 246 2.75 7.01 -1.42
C VAL A 246 1.74 5.92 -1.09
N VAL A 247 2.20 4.81 -0.48
CA VAL A 247 1.34 3.67 -0.13
C VAL A 247 0.27 4.07 0.88
N SER A 248 0.62 4.88 1.89
CA SER A 248 -0.33 5.33 2.92
C SER A 248 -1.42 6.23 2.35
N ILE A 249 -1.10 7.14 1.42
CA ILE A 249 -2.09 7.99 0.76
C ILE A 249 -3.04 7.13 -0.08
N ILE A 250 -2.51 6.22 -0.91
CA ILE A 250 -3.34 5.32 -1.72
C ILE A 250 -4.27 4.50 -0.81
N SER A 251 -3.75 3.93 0.28
CA SER A 251 -4.52 3.14 1.24
C SER A 251 -5.61 3.96 1.95
N ALA A 252 -5.32 5.22 2.30
CA ALA A 252 -6.30 6.11 2.92
C ALA A 252 -7.47 6.41 1.97
N PHE A 253 -7.18 6.69 0.69
CA PHE A 253 -8.21 6.93 -0.32
C PHE A 253 -9.02 5.68 -0.69
N GLN A 254 -8.51 4.49 -0.43
CA GLN A 254 -9.17 3.20 -0.67
C GLN A 254 -9.77 2.57 0.59
N SER A 255 -9.78 3.29 1.71
CA SER A 255 -10.30 2.80 2.98
C SER A 255 -11.81 2.59 2.92
N PHE A 256 -12.27 1.36 3.18
CA PHE A 256 -13.67 0.95 3.10
C PHE A 256 -14.14 0.16 4.32
N GLY A 257 -13.47 -0.95 4.63
CA GLY A 257 -13.97 -1.97 5.55
C GLY A 257 -14.26 -1.46 6.96
N GLN A 258 -13.36 -0.66 7.53
CA GLN A 258 -13.53 -0.07 8.86
C GLN A 258 -14.69 0.94 8.89
N ILE A 259 -14.87 1.74 7.83
CA ILE A 259 -15.97 2.71 7.74
C ILE A 259 -17.30 1.96 7.67
N ASN A 260 -17.39 0.95 6.80
CA ASN A 260 -18.60 0.16 6.63
C ASN A 260 -19.03 -0.54 7.94
N ILE A 261 -18.08 -1.13 8.69
CA ILE A 261 -18.38 -1.91 9.90
C ILE A 261 -18.66 -1.01 11.12
N MET A 262 -17.89 0.06 11.29
CA MET A 262 -17.97 0.87 12.50
C MET A 262 -19.12 1.86 12.45
N THR A 263 -19.33 2.56 11.35
CA THR A 263 -20.28 3.69 11.26
C THR A 263 -21.23 3.62 10.08
N GLY A 264 -20.94 2.82 9.03
CA GLY A 264 -21.74 2.81 7.81
C GLY A 264 -21.84 4.19 7.13
N GLY A 265 -20.74 4.98 7.17
CA GLY A 265 -20.68 6.33 6.59
C GLY A 265 -21.28 7.43 7.47
N GLY A 266 -21.96 7.08 8.59
CA GLY A 266 -22.62 8.00 9.52
C GLY A 266 -21.73 8.50 10.66
N PRO A 267 -22.32 9.27 11.61
CA PRO A 267 -23.63 9.94 11.47
C PRO A 267 -23.58 11.10 10.49
N VAL A 268 -24.72 11.42 9.87
CA VAL A 268 -24.88 12.57 8.96
C VAL A 268 -23.79 12.67 7.88
N ASN A 269 -23.39 11.54 7.29
CA ASN A 269 -22.30 11.43 6.30
C ASN A 269 -20.91 11.93 6.79
N SER A 270 -20.71 12.06 8.11
CA SER A 270 -19.43 12.56 8.66
C SER A 270 -18.24 11.61 8.42
N THR A 271 -18.51 10.34 8.13
CA THR A 271 -17.52 9.32 7.82
C THR A 271 -17.74 8.71 6.43
N ASN A 272 -18.58 9.34 5.59
CA ASN A 272 -18.85 8.88 4.23
C ASN A 272 -17.67 9.23 3.32
N VAL A 273 -16.62 8.41 3.34
CA VAL A 273 -15.48 8.55 2.45
C VAL A 273 -15.84 8.16 1.02
N PHE A 274 -15.03 8.60 0.09
CA PHE A 274 -15.27 8.46 -1.35
C PHE A 274 -15.54 7.00 -1.78
N VAL A 275 -14.72 6.05 -1.32
CA VAL A 275 -14.92 4.62 -1.63
C VAL A 275 -16.23 4.07 -1.07
N TYR A 276 -16.62 4.53 0.13
CA TYR A 276 -17.88 4.13 0.72
C TYR A 276 -19.08 4.69 -0.08
N SER A 277 -18.97 5.92 -0.58
CA SER A 277 -19.97 6.51 -1.49
C SER A 277 -20.11 5.71 -2.79
N ILE A 278 -19.00 5.24 -3.39
CA ILE A 278 -19.02 4.35 -4.56
C ILE A 278 -19.80 3.08 -4.25
N TYR A 279 -19.51 2.47 -3.11
CA TYR A 279 -20.21 1.26 -2.68
C TYR A 279 -21.73 1.51 -2.52
N GLN A 280 -22.11 2.60 -1.89
CA GLN A 280 -23.53 2.96 -1.74
C GLN A 280 -24.20 3.16 -3.09
N GLU A 281 -23.61 3.92 -4.01
CA GLU A 281 -24.21 4.14 -5.33
C GLU A 281 -24.32 2.86 -6.15
N ALA A 282 -23.25 2.06 -6.21
CA ALA A 282 -23.22 0.88 -7.06
C ALA A 282 -24.02 -0.31 -6.47
N PHE A 283 -23.90 -0.59 -5.16
CA PHE A 283 -24.36 -1.85 -4.57
C PHE A 283 -25.53 -1.70 -3.61
N VAL A 284 -25.81 -0.49 -3.12
CA VAL A 284 -26.98 -0.23 -2.27
C VAL A 284 -28.10 0.43 -3.08
N ASN A 285 -27.75 1.44 -3.89
CA ASN A 285 -28.68 2.17 -4.74
C ASN A 285 -28.85 1.54 -6.14
N PHE A 286 -28.01 0.56 -6.48
CA PHE A 286 -28.00 -0.12 -7.78
C PHE A 286 -27.83 0.82 -8.99
N ARG A 287 -27.11 1.92 -8.80
CA ARG A 287 -26.79 2.91 -9.84
C ARG A 287 -25.37 2.66 -10.37
N PHE A 288 -25.21 1.59 -11.13
CA PHE A 288 -23.89 1.15 -11.61
C PHE A 288 -23.21 2.18 -12.51
N GLY A 289 -23.95 2.92 -13.32
CA GLY A 289 -23.39 4.00 -14.15
C GLY A 289 -22.76 5.12 -13.33
N THR A 290 -23.50 5.62 -12.33
CA THR A 290 -23.03 6.66 -11.40
C THR A 290 -21.90 6.15 -10.52
N GLY A 291 -22.00 4.92 -9.97
CA GLY A 291 -20.93 4.29 -9.19
C GLY A 291 -19.64 4.11 -9.99
N SER A 292 -19.76 3.72 -11.26
CA SER A 292 -18.62 3.62 -12.19
C SER A 292 -17.99 4.99 -12.49
N ALA A 293 -18.80 6.02 -12.69
CA ALA A 293 -18.30 7.39 -12.86
C ALA A 293 -17.53 7.87 -11.60
N GLN A 294 -18.06 7.59 -10.38
CA GLN A 294 -17.35 7.88 -9.14
C GLN A 294 -16.02 7.12 -9.05
N ALA A 295 -16.00 5.83 -9.39
CA ALA A 295 -14.77 5.02 -9.36
C ALA A 295 -13.68 5.58 -10.29
N LEU A 296 -14.06 6.05 -11.48
CA LEU A 296 -13.13 6.70 -12.43
C LEU A 296 -12.61 8.04 -11.90
N VAL A 297 -13.46 8.84 -11.25
CA VAL A 297 -13.01 10.09 -10.60
C VAL A 297 -12.04 9.79 -9.47
N LEU A 298 -12.31 8.77 -8.64
CA LEU A 298 -11.38 8.35 -7.59
C LEU A 298 -10.04 7.89 -8.17
N PHE A 299 -10.08 7.08 -9.22
CA PHE A 299 -8.87 6.65 -9.93
C PHE A 299 -8.06 7.84 -10.45
N ALA A 300 -8.72 8.81 -11.08
CA ALA A 300 -8.08 10.03 -11.59
C ALA A 300 -7.46 10.87 -10.45
N VAL A 301 -8.14 11.00 -9.31
CA VAL A 301 -7.62 11.72 -8.13
C VAL A 301 -6.38 11.02 -7.57
N ILE A 302 -6.43 9.71 -7.37
CA ILE A 302 -5.28 8.94 -6.85
C ILE A 302 -4.11 9.02 -7.83
N LEU A 303 -4.37 8.86 -9.14
CA LEU A 303 -3.34 8.97 -10.17
C LEU A 303 -2.68 10.35 -10.18
N LEU A 304 -3.48 11.42 -10.10
CA LEU A 304 -2.98 12.79 -10.04
C LEU A 304 -2.12 13.02 -8.79
N LEU A 305 -2.60 12.60 -7.62
CA LEU A 305 -1.84 12.69 -6.38
C LEU A 305 -0.52 11.91 -6.46
N THR A 306 -0.54 10.71 -7.03
CA THR A 306 0.65 9.90 -7.23
C THR A 306 1.65 10.59 -8.17
N ILE A 307 1.19 11.14 -9.31
CA ILE A 307 2.04 11.89 -10.23
C ILE A 307 2.66 13.12 -9.54
N ILE A 308 1.87 13.86 -8.75
CA ILE A 308 2.36 15.00 -7.98
C ILE A 308 3.45 14.56 -7.01
N GLN A 309 3.24 13.46 -6.26
CA GLN A 309 4.22 12.92 -5.32
C GLN A 309 5.53 12.56 -6.01
N PHE A 310 5.47 11.80 -7.12
CA PHE A 310 6.67 11.44 -7.88
C PHE A 310 7.38 12.66 -8.48
N LYS A 311 6.65 13.63 -9.01
CA LYS A 311 7.26 14.81 -9.65
C LYS A 311 7.90 15.79 -8.65
N TRP A 312 7.31 15.93 -7.44
CA TRP A 312 7.68 17.00 -6.50
C TRP A 312 8.41 16.49 -5.27
N VAL A 313 8.00 15.34 -4.72
CA VAL A 313 8.58 14.80 -3.48
C VAL A 313 9.82 13.96 -3.79
N GLU A 314 9.79 13.13 -4.85
CA GLU A 314 10.91 12.29 -5.25
C GLU A 314 12.18 13.09 -5.56
N ARG A 315 12.05 14.32 -6.11
CA ARG A 315 13.20 15.21 -6.36
C ARG A 315 13.98 15.60 -5.11
N LYS A 316 13.37 15.46 -3.92
CA LYS A 316 14.01 15.76 -2.62
C LYS A 316 14.50 14.48 -1.92
N VAL A 317 14.33 13.32 -2.54
CA VAL A 317 14.76 12.04 -2.02
C VAL A 317 16.23 11.82 -2.35
N HIS A 318 17.02 11.44 -1.36
CA HIS A 318 18.44 11.13 -1.51
C HIS A 318 18.57 9.64 -1.77
N TYR A 319 18.75 9.26 -3.04
CA TYR A 319 19.14 7.89 -3.41
C TYR A 319 20.64 7.73 -3.18
N GLN A 320 21.02 6.62 -2.55
CA GLN A 320 22.43 6.23 -2.33
C GLN A 320 23.07 5.72 -3.62
#